data_994fbf7b900bf2edac6b7f24b3048cb0
#
_entry.id   994fbf7b900bf2edac6b7f24b3048cb0
#
_cell.length_a   1.000
_cell.length_b   1.000
_cell.length_c   1.000
_cell.angle_alpha   90.00
_cell.angle_beta   90.00
_cell.angle_gamma   90.00
#
_symmetry.space_group_name_H-M   'P 1'
#
loop_
_entity.id
_entity.type
_entity.pdbx_description
1 polymer ?
#
loop_
_entity_poly.entity_id
_entity_poly.type
_entity_poly.pdbx_seq_one_letter_code
_entity_poly.pdbx_strand_id
1 'polypeptide(L)'
;MESLFFAMRIITLLFLLINSSVFANFQMNENMQKTYIHIINLEFDKANELLWTEQKDNPTNKIIILQENYIDFLTIIIGEDEAFFTAAKDKKSDRIDFLQAGDDSSPYYLYAQAEVHLQWAFARLKFEEYLTAAYEIQKAYSLLEKNQENFPDFKLNKKGLGFLHTLVGAIPNKYQWVLSLAGMEGSVASG
;
A
#
# COMPACT_ATOMS: atom_id res chain seq x y z
N MET A 1 -25.07 5.74 51.18
CA MET A 1 -24.83 4.55 50.36
C MET A 1 -25.20 4.79 48.86
N GLU A 2 -26.36 5.39 48.59
CA GLU A 2 -26.82 5.64 47.18
C GLU A 2 -25.91 6.55 46.35
N SER A 3 -25.30 7.58 46.95
CA SER A 3 -24.39 8.48 46.24
C SER A 3 -23.09 7.79 45.75
N LEU A 4 -22.61 6.80 46.50
CA LEU A 4 -21.43 6.03 46.14
C LEU A 4 -21.72 5.08 44.96
N PHE A 5 -22.90 4.47 44.93
CA PHE A 5 -23.35 3.64 43.81
C PHE A 5 -23.61 4.45 42.55
N PHE A 6 -24.10 5.68 42.67
CA PHE A 6 -24.32 6.57 41.56
C PHE A 6 -22.98 7.04 40.94
N ALA A 7 -22.01 7.44 41.78
CA ALA A 7 -20.67 7.79 41.35
C ALA A 7 -19.95 6.62 40.68
N MET A 8 -20.06 5.41 41.21
CA MET A 8 -19.47 4.20 40.65
C MET A 8 -20.08 3.84 39.27
N ARG A 9 -21.40 4.04 39.09
CA ARG A 9 -22.08 3.85 37.80
C ARG A 9 -21.62 4.87 36.75
N ILE A 10 -21.39 6.13 37.11
CA ILE A 10 -20.88 7.17 36.20
C ILE A 10 -19.46 6.85 35.80
N ILE A 11 -18.58 6.41 36.71
CA ILE A 11 -17.21 6.02 36.42
C ILE A 11 -17.16 4.82 35.48
N THR A 12 -18.04 3.83 35.68
CA THR A 12 -18.13 2.64 34.80
C THR A 12 -18.61 3.02 33.40
N LEU A 13 -19.60 3.95 33.30
CA LEU A 13 -20.05 4.47 32.00
C LEU A 13 -18.97 5.29 31.27
N LEU A 14 -18.20 6.10 32.00
CA LEU A 14 -17.08 6.84 31.45
C LEU A 14 -15.95 5.91 30.95
N PHE A 15 -15.69 4.81 31.66
CA PHE A 15 -14.70 3.80 31.24
C PHE A 15 -15.14 3.02 29.98
N LEU A 16 -16.45 2.82 29.77
CA LEU A 16 -16.99 2.18 28.57
C LEU A 16 -16.94 3.06 27.32
N LEU A 17 -16.83 4.38 27.49
CA LEU A 17 -16.73 5.35 26.38
C LEU A 17 -15.30 5.55 25.85
N ILE A 18 -14.28 5.03 26.54
CA ILE A 18 -12.86 5.26 26.18
C ILE A 18 -12.31 4.15 25.27
N ASN A 19 -13.03 3.07 25.04
CA ASN A 19 -12.58 1.96 24.21
C ASN A 19 -13.11 1.98 22.76
N SER A 20 -13.28 3.16 22.17
CA SER A 20 -13.28 3.23 20.70
C SER A 20 -11.82 3.13 20.23
N SER A 21 -11.31 1.92 20.13
CA SER A 21 -10.12 1.68 19.33
C SER A 21 -10.46 2.18 17.93
N VAL A 22 -9.98 3.38 17.59
CA VAL A 22 -10.00 3.87 16.21
C VAL A 22 -8.98 3.02 15.47
N PHE A 23 -9.42 1.81 15.06
CA PHE A 23 -8.61 0.99 14.18
C PHE A 23 -8.38 1.79 12.91
N ALA A 24 -7.12 2.02 12.58
CA ALA A 24 -6.74 2.59 11.32
C ALA A 24 -7.30 1.71 10.20
N ASN A 25 -8.19 2.25 9.40
CA ASN A 25 -9.08 1.52 8.51
C ASN A 25 -8.57 1.57 7.07
N PHE A 26 -8.81 0.51 6.31
CA PHE A 26 -8.58 0.46 4.86
C PHE A 26 -9.94 0.54 4.15
N GLN A 27 -10.45 1.75 3.94
CA GLN A 27 -11.74 1.96 3.31
C GLN A 27 -11.58 2.39 1.85
N MET A 28 -11.82 1.45 0.92
CA MET A 28 -12.00 1.78 -0.49
C MET A 28 -13.45 2.26 -0.73
N ASN A 29 -13.84 3.34 -0.05
CA ASN A 29 -15.16 3.98 -0.17
C ASN A 29 -15.35 4.64 -1.55
N GLU A 30 -16.53 5.22 -1.79
CA GLU A 30 -16.85 5.86 -3.08
C GLU A 30 -15.89 7.01 -3.42
N ASN A 31 -15.49 7.80 -2.42
CA ASN A 31 -14.53 8.89 -2.61
C ASN A 31 -13.16 8.35 -3.07
N MET A 32 -12.64 7.30 -2.42
CA MET A 32 -11.38 6.66 -2.79
C MET A 32 -11.45 5.95 -4.15
N GLN A 33 -12.60 5.40 -4.53
CA GLN A 33 -12.79 4.83 -5.86
C GLN A 33 -12.74 5.92 -6.96
N LYS A 34 -13.39 7.07 -6.74
CA LYS A 34 -13.32 8.22 -7.65
C LYS A 34 -11.90 8.77 -7.74
N THR A 35 -11.22 8.90 -6.59
CA THR A 35 -9.83 9.32 -6.54
C THR A 35 -8.95 8.42 -7.41
N TYR A 36 -9.08 7.10 -7.27
CA TYR A 36 -8.33 6.14 -8.09
C TYR A 36 -8.59 6.33 -9.60
N ILE A 37 -9.85 6.57 -10.00
CA ILE A 37 -10.20 6.83 -11.41
C ILE A 37 -9.50 8.10 -11.90
N HIS A 38 -9.49 9.19 -11.13
CA HIS A 38 -8.78 10.41 -11.51
C HIS A 38 -7.28 10.19 -11.61
N ILE A 39 -6.69 9.40 -10.70
CA ILE A 39 -5.26 9.06 -10.74
C ILE A 39 -4.89 8.34 -12.03
N ILE A 40 -5.64 7.28 -12.41
CA ILE A 40 -5.32 6.52 -13.62
C ILE A 40 -5.58 7.30 -14.92
N ASN A 41 -6.43 8.33 -14.85
CA ASN A 41 -6.66 9.28 -15.95
C ASN A 41 -5.66 10.45 -15.94
N LEU A 42 -4.68 10.46 -15.01
CA LEU A 42 -3.69 11.52 -14.83
C LEU A 42 -4.28 12.89 -14.47
N GLU A 43 -5.48 12.90 -13.91
CA GLU A 43 -6.16 14.10 -13.43
C GLU A 43 -5.77 14.37 -11.95
N PHE A 44 -4.46 14.58 -11.70
CA PHE A 44 -3.91 14.62 -10.35
C PHE A 44 -4.49 15.75 -9.48
N ASP A 45 -4.84 16.89 -10.05
CA ASP A 45 -5.45 17.99 -9.29
C ASP A 45 -6.81 17.55 -8.70
N LYS A 46 -7.65 16.90 -9.50
CA LYS A 46 -8.94 16.37 -9.03
C LYS A 46 -8.76 15.25 -7.99
N ALA A 47 -7.76 14.40 -8.21
CA ALA A 47 -7.44 13.35 -7.25
C ALA A 47 -7.00 13.94 -5.90
N ASN A 48 -6.15 14.97 -5.90
CA ASN A 48 -5.69 15.65 -4.70
C ASN A 48 -6.82 16.36 -3.93
N GLU A 49 -7.79 16.96 -4.62
CA GLU A 49 -8.98 17.55 -3.98
C GLU A 49 -9.79 16.49 -3.22
N LEU A 50 -9.98 15.30 -3.82
CA LEU A 50 -10.69 14.20 -3.17
C LEU A 50 -9.87 13.58 -2.02
N LEU A 51 -8.55 13.46 -2.17
CA LEU A 51 -7.65 13.02 -1.09
C LEU A 51 -7.70 13.97 0.10
N TRP A 52 -7.65 15.27 -0.15
CA TRP A 52 -7.79 16.28 0.91
C TRP A 52 -9.13 16.17 1.63
N THR A 53 -10.23 15.94 0.90
CA THR A 53 -11.55 15.72 1.48
C THR A 53 -11.56 14.48 2.36
N GLU A 54 -11.02 13.35 1.86
CA GLU A 54 -10.92 12.11 2.63
C GLU A 54 -10.04 12.27 3.86
N GLN A 55 -8.91 12.95 3.73
CA GLN A 55 -8.01 13.23 4.87
C GLN A 55 -8.71 14.01 5.98
N LYS A 56 -9.62 14.92 5.61
CA LYS A 56 -10.40 15.70 6.57
C LYS A 56 -11.51 14.88 7.23
N ASP A 57 -12.24 14.08 6.43
CA ASP A 57 -13.43 13.37 6.87
C ASP A 57 -13.10 12.00 7.51
N ASN A 58 -12.06 11.32 7.01
CA ASN A 58 -11.60 10.01 7.45
C ASN A 58 -10.07 9.95 7.58
N PRO A 59 -9.43 10.71 8.48
CA PRO A 59 -7.97 10.87 8.56
C PRO A 59 -7.23 9.56 8.88
N THR A 60 -7.93 8.55 9.37
CA THR A 60 -7.36 7.23 9.67
C THR A 60 -7.41 6.25 8.50
N ASN A 61 -8.03 6.64 7.36
CA ASN A 61 -8.13 5.76 6.20
C ASN A 61 -6.76 5.57 5.51
N LYS A 62 -6.22 4.37 5.62
CA LYS A 62 -4.89 4.01 5.08
C LYS A 62 -4.83 3.98 3.55
N ILE A 63 -5.98 3.90 2.86
CA ILE A 63 -6.04 3.95 1.40
C ILE A 63 -5.57 5.30 0.85
N ILE A 64 -5.67 6.40 1.63
CA ILE A 64 -5.14 7.72 1.26
C ILE A 64 -3.66 7.60 0.87
N ILE A 65 -2.84 7.02 1.75
CA ILE A 65 -1.39 6.87 1.54
C ILE A 65 -1.06 6.01 0.31
N LEU A 66 -1.83 4.94 0.09
CA LEU A 66 -1.68 4.14 -1.12
C LEU A 66 -1.94 4.98 -2.38
N GLN A 67 -2.96 5.81 -2.38
CA GLN A 67 -3.29 6.64 -3.54
C GLN A 67 -2.32 7.80 -3.75
N GLU A 68 -1.81 8.42 -2.69
CA GLU A 68 -0.71 9.37 -2.79
C GLU A 68 0.54 8.72 -3.41
N ASN A 69 0.81 7.45 -3.04
CA ASN A 69 1.92 6.71 -3.65
C ASN A 69 1.68 6.46 -5.15
N TYR A 70 0.43 6.20 -5.58
CA TYR A 70 0.09 6.09 -7.01
C TYR A 70 0.36 7.38 -7.76
N ILE A 71 0.04 8.54 -7.20
CA ILE A 71 0.31 9.86 -7.82
C ILE A 71 1.81 10.05 -8.00
N ASP A 72 2.60 9.87 -6.93
CA ASP A 72 4.06 9.98 -7.02
C ASP A 72 4.64 8.99 -8.05
N PHE A 73 4.19 7.72 -8.02
CA PHE A 73 4.62 6.70 -8.97
C PHE A 73 4.37 7.10 -10.43
N LEU A 74 3.14 7.51 -10.75
CA LEU A 74 2.80 7.91 -12.13
C LEU A 74 3.53 9.18 -12.55
N THR A 75 3.73 10.12 -11.63
CA THR A 75 4.56 11.31 -11.87
C THR A 75 6.00 10.94 -12.22
N ILE A 76 6.58 9.99 -11.48
CA ILE A 76 7.94 9.48 -11.73
C ILE A 76 8.03 8.80 -13.11
N ILE A 77 7.08 7.89 -13.41
CA ILE A 77 7.13 7.08 -14.62
C ILE A 77 6.91 7.91 -15.89
N ILE A 78 5.99 8.88 -15.83
CA ILE A 78 5.62 9.71 -16.98
C ILE A 78 6.59 10.88 -17.14
N GLY A 79 6.97 11.50 -16.01
CA GLY A 79 7.88 12.67 -16.02
C GLY A 79 9.33 12.31 -16.30
N GLU A 80 9.74 11.06 -16.02
CA GLU A 80 11.12 10.58 -16.17
C GLU A 80 12.17 11.46 -15.46
N ASP A 81 11.73 12.19 -14.42
CA ASP A 81 12.56 13.12 -13.65
C ASP A 81 13.31 12.39 -12.54
N GLU A 82 14.63 12.24 -12.70
CA GLU A 82 15.49 11.58 -11.72
C GLU A 82 15.58 12.36 -10.40
N ALA A 83 15.50 13.69 -10.43
CA ALA A 83 15.53 14.51 -9.23
C ALA A 83 14.24 14.29 -8.40
N PHE A 84 13.09 14.25 -9.07
CA PHE A 84 11.82 13.93 -8.41
C PHE A 84 11.81 12.50 -7.88
N PHE A 85 12.29 11.52 -8.66
CA PHE A 85 12.44 10.13 -8.21
C PHE A 85 13.30 10.04 -6.94
N THR A 86 14.45 10.74 -6.93
CA THR A 86 15.36 10.73 -5.77
C THR A 86 14.72 11.35 -4.54
N ALA A 87 14.04 12.49 -4.68
CA ALA A 87 13.33 13.13 -3.57
C ALA A 87 12.14 12.30 -3.03
N ALA A 88 11.47 11.54 -3.90
CA ALA A 88 10.35 10.72 -3.51
C ALA A 88 10.75 9.42 -2.75
N LYS A 89 12.01 8.96 -2.90
CA LYS A 89 12.51 7.74 -2.21
C LYS A 89 12.33 7.80 -0.70
N ASP A 90 12.54 8.96 -0.10
CA ASP A 90 12.46 9.15 1.35
C ASP A 90 11.05 8.94 1.90
N LYS A 91 10.02 9.18 1.08
CA LYS A 91 8.62 8.99 1.46
C LYS A 91 8.21 7.51 1.59
N LYS A 92 8.94 6.59 0.93
CA LYS A 92 8.54 5.18 0.84
C LYS A 92 8.49 4.50 2.20
N SER A 93 9.55 4.67 2.99
CA SER A 93 9.65 4.02 4.31
C SER A 93 8.51 4.49 5.23
N ASP A 94 8.28 5.79 5.31
CA ASP A 94 7.22 6.37 6.12
C ASP A 94 5.84 5.87 5.70
N ARG A 95 5.60 5.70 4.39
CA ARG A 95 4.37 5.14 3.85
C ARG A 95 4.17 3.69 4.24
N ILE A 96 5.21 2.87 4.15
CA ILE A 96 5.16 1.46 4.57
C ILE A 96 4.87 1.39 6.08
N ASP A 97 5.58 2.14 6.91
CA ASP A 97 5.37 2.17 8.35
C ASP A 97 3.94 2.60 8.71
N PHE A 98 3.43 3.60 7.99
CA PHE A 98 2.05 4.05 8.17
C PHE A 98 1.03 2.97 7.80
N LEU A 99 1.23 2.23 6.70
CA LEU A 99 0.37 1.12 6.30
C LEU A 99 0.44 -0.03 7.30
N GLN A 100 1.63 -0.35 7.83
CA GLN A 100 1.85 -1.40 8.82
C GLN A 100 1.17 -1.10 10.17
N ALA A 101 0.92 0.16 10.49
CA ALA A 101 0.14 0.55 11.66
C ALA A 101 -1.38 0.39 11.46
N GLY A 102 -1.83 -0.20 10.36
CA GLY A 102 -3.24 -0.43 10.04
C GLY A 102 -3.79 -1.73 10.61
N ASP A 103 -5.08 -1.99 10.33
CA ASP A 103 -5.80 -3.20 10.74
C ASP A 103 -5.38 -4.39 9.85
N ASP A 104 -4.70 -5.37 10.43
CA ASP A 104 -4.19 -6.56 9.74
C ASP A 104 -5.28 -7.58 9.36
N SER A 105 -6.48 -7.42 9.89
CA SER A 105 -7.66 -8.19 9.48
C SER A 105 -8.26 -7.76 8.14
N SER A 106 -7.80 -6.62 7.59
CA SER A 106 -8.24 -6.11 6.30
C SER A 106 -7.50 -6.79 5.14
N PRO A 107 -8.19 -7.21 4.06
CA PRO A 107 -7.53 -7.71 2.85
C PRO A 107 -6.67 -6.65 2.15
N TYR A 108 -6.86 -5.38 2.46
CA TYR A 108 -6.02 -4.28 1.96
C TYR A 108 -4.72 -4.10 2.75
N TYR A 109 -4.58 -4.66 3.96
CA TYR A 109 -3.42 -4.45 4.81
C TYR A 109 -2.11 -4.86 4.13
N LEU A 110 -1.97 -6.15 3.76
CA LEU A 110 -0.79 -6.64 3.04
C LEU A 110 -0.78 -6.21 1.57
N TYR A 111 -1.97 -6.11 0.96
CA TYR A 111 -2.11 -5.67 -0.42
C TYR A 111 -1.57 -4.25 -0.65
N ALA A 112 -1.93 -3.28 0.20
CA ALA A 112 -1.47 -1.90 0.05
C ALA A 112 0.06 -1.78 0.18
N GLN A 113 0.66 -2.51 1.11
CA GLN A 113 2.11 -2.59 1.25
C GLN A 113 2.76 -3.19 0.00
N ALA A 114 2.19 -4.29 -0.53
CA ALA A 114 2.65 -4.92 -1.75
C ALA A 114 2.58 -3.99 -2.96
N GLU A 115 1.48 -3.25 -3.13
CA GLU A 115 1.33 -2.26 -4.21
C GLU A 115 2.40 -1.16 -4.13
N VAL A 116 2.70 -0.64 -2.93
CA VAL A 116 3.80 0.32 -2.76
C VAL A 116 5.13 -0.29 -3.20
N HIS A 117 5.46 -1.51 -2.76
CA HIS A 117 6.67 -2.20 -3.21
C HIS A 117 6.71 -2.42 -4.73
N LEU A 118 5.60 -2.83 -5.36
CA LEU A 118 5.49 -3.00 -6.81
C LEU A 118 5.75 -1.72 -7.58
N GLN A 119 5.15 -0.61 -7.16
CA GLN A 119 5.32 0.69 -7.80
C GLN A 119 6.77 1.16 -7.69
N TRP A 120 7.39 0.97 -6.53
CA TRP A 120 8.81 1.28 -6.33
C TRP A 120 9.74 0.35 -7.10
N ALA A 121 9.39 -0.94 -7.24
CA ALA A 121 10.14 -1.85 -8.11
C ALA A 121 10.17 -1.34 -9.56
N PHE A 122 9.01 -0.93 -10.08
CA PHE A 122 8.91 -0.41 -11.44
C PHE A 122 9.69 0.91 -11.61
N ALA A 123 9.55 1.84 -10.67
CA ALA A 123 10.29 3.09 -10.68
C ALA A 123 11.81 2.84 -10.66
N ARG A 124 12.28 1.93 -9.80
CA ARG A 124 13.71 1.56 -9.73
C ARG A 124 14.22 0.88 -10.99
N LEU A 125 13.42 0.03 -11.65
CA LEU A 125 13.77 -0.55 -12.95
C LEU A 125 13.96 0.54 -14.02
N LYS A 126 13.07 1.55 -14.01
CA LYS A 126 13.16 2.69 -14.94
C LYS A 126 14.47 3.46 -14.79
N PHE A 127 14.96 3.64 -13.57
CA PHE A 127 16.21 4.33 -13.25
C PHE A 127 17.40 3.37 -13.01
N GLU A 128 17.32 2.14 -13.53
CA GLU A 128 18.41 1.15 -13.53
C GLU A 128 18.92 0.72 -12.14
N GLU A 129 18.14 0.94 -11.08
CA GLU A 129 18.45 0.47 -9.73
C GLU A 129 18.06 -1.03 -9.56
N TYR A 130 18.60 -1.92 -10.38
CA TYR A 130 18.16 -3.31 -10.55
C TYR A 130 18.19 -4.16 -9.28
N LEU A 131 19.23 -4.02 -8.44
CA LEU A 131 19.34 -4.80 -7.20
C LEU A 131 18.23 -4.43 -6.21
N THR A 132 17.99 -3.13 -6.06
CA THR A 132 16.93 -2.65 -5.16
C THR A 132 15.55 -2.96 -5.73
N ALA A 133 15.39 -2.88 -7.06
CA ALA A 133 14.15 -3.29 -7.74
C ALA A 133 13.84 -4.77 -7.49
N ALA A 134 14.84 -5.66 -7.59
CA ALA A 134 14.65 -7.08 -7.30
C ALA A 134 14.24 -7.34 -5.84
N TYR A 135 14.81 -6.60 -4.89
CA TYR A 135 14.38 -6.66 -3.49
C TYR A 135 12.91 -6.21 -3.31
N GLU A 136 12.52 -5.12 -3.97
CA GLU A 136 11.13 -4.64 -3.94
C GLU A 136 10.15 -5.68 -4.52
N ILE A 137 10.52 -6.30 -5.63
CA ILE A 137 9.75 -7.40 -6.26
C ILE A 137 9.56 -8.55 -5.28
N GLN A 138 10.64 -8.99 -4.64
CA GLN A 138 10.58 -10.06 -3.64
C GLN A 138 9.64 -9.72 -2.48
N LYS A 139 9.73 -8.50 -1.94
CA LYS A 139 8.86 -8.06 -0.86
C LYS A 139 7.40 -8.04 -1.28
N ALA A 140 7.09 -7.50 -2.46
CA ALA A 140 5.73 -7.47 -2.99
C ALA A 140 5.17 -8.88 -3.18
N TYR A 141 5.98 -9.80 -3.73
CA TYR A 141 5.59 -11.19 -3.93
C TYR A 141 5.22 -11.88 -2.61
N SER A 142 6.11 -11.83 -1.62
CA SER A 142 5.87 -12.42 -0.30
C SER A 142 4.60 -11.88 0.38
N LEU A 143 4.35 -10.56 0.27
CA LEU A 143 3.15 -9.93 0.82
C LEU A 143 1.88 -10.37 0.10
N LEU A 144 1.91 -10.48 -1.23
CA LEU A 144 0.76 -10.91 -2.03
C LEU A 144 0.43 -12.38 -1.83
N GLU A 145 1.45 -13.27 -1.76
CA GLU A 145 1.23 -14.68 -1.43
C GLU A 145 0.56 -14.83 -0.06
N LYS A 146 1.11 -14.19 0.96
CA LYS A 146 0.53 -14.21 2.29
C LYS A 146 -0.89 -13.64 2.31
N ASN A 147 -1.14 -12.58 1.54
CA ASN A 147 -2.48 -12.01 1.43
C ASN A 147 -3.44 -12.94 0.69
N GLN A 148 -2.97 -13.67 -0.32
CA GLN A 148 -3.77 -14.67 -1.04
C GLN A 148 -4.13 -15.86 -0.16
N GLU A 149 -3.24 -16.29 0.75
CA GLU A 149 -3.52 -17.32 1.74
C GLU A 149 -4.60 -16.88 2.73
N ASN A 150 -4.48 -15.64 3.26
CA ASN A 150 -5.41 -15.08 4.22
C ASN A 150 -6.77 -14.71 3.62
N PHE A 151 -6.77 -14.24 2.36
CA PHE A 151 -7.94 -13.70 1.66
C PHE A 151 -8.02 -14.24 0.22
N PRO A 152 -8.34 -15.53 0.01
CA PRO A 152 -8.31 -16.17 -1.32
C PRO A 152 -9.29 -15.56 -2.33
N ASP A 153 -10.38 -14.96 -1.86
CA ASP A 153 -11.39 -14.32 -2.70
C ASP A 153 -11.08 -12.84 -3.04
N PHE A 154 -10.00 -12.29 -2.49
CA PHE A 154 -9.61 -10.91 -2.78
C PHE A 154 -8.93 -10.80 -4.14
N LYS A 155 -9.71 -10.44 -5.15
CA LYS A 155 -9.31 -10.47 -6.57
C LYS A 155 -8.11 -9.58 -6.92
N LEU A 156 -7.84 -8.54 -6.14
CA LEU A 156 -6.71 -7.65 -6.39
C LEU A 156 -5.36 -8.34 -6.20
N ASN A 157 -5.28 -9.41 -5.39
CA ASN A 157 -4.06 -10.21 -5.27
C ASN A 157 -3.63 -10.79 -6.63
N LYS A 158 -4.58 -11.29 -7.43
CA LYS A 158 -4.29 -11.85 -8.76
C LYS A 158 -3.75 -10.79 -9.73
N LYS A 159 -4.29 -9.56 -9.65
CA LYS A 159 -3.77 -8.43 -10.43
C LYS A 159 -2.31 -8.14 -10.05
N GLY A 160 -2.00 -8.04 -8.76
CA GLY A 160 -0.66 -7.77 -8.25
C GLY A 160 0.34 -8.87 -8.66
N LEU A 161 -0.02 -10.13 -8.48
CA LEU A 161 0.81 -11.27 -8.89
C LEU A 161 1.07 -11.30 -10.41
N GLY A 162 0.04 -11.03 -11.24
CA GLY A 162 0.22 -10.94 -12.70
C GLY A 162 1.15 -9.80 -13.12
N PHE A 163 1.07 -8.65 -12.44
CA PHE A 163 1.98 -7.52 -12.70
C PHE A 163 3.43 -7.86 -12.28
N LEU A 164 3.61 -8.58 -11.17
CA LEU A 164 4.92 -9.06 -10.72
C LEU A 164 5.63 -9.91 -11.76
N HIS A 165 4.93 -10.85 -12.41
CA HIS A 165 5.52 -11.67 -13.46
C HIS A 165 6.09 -10.82 -14.60
N THR A 166 5.42 -9.72 -14.94
CA THR A 166 5.91 -8.78 -15.95
C THR A 166 7.19 -8.09 -15.49
N LEU A 167 7.27 -7.65 -14.24
CA LEU A 167 8.45 -6.98 -13.68
C LEU A 167 9.66 -7.91 -13.58
N VAL A 168 9.44 -9.16 -13.19
CA VAL A 168 10.52 -10.17 -13.14
C VAL A 168 11.18 -10.35 -14.49
N GLY A 169 10.40 -10.36 -15.58
CA GLY A 169 10.90 -10.43 -16.94
C GLY A 169 11.74 -9.22 -17.38
N ALA A 170 11.59 -8.08 -16.72
CA ALA A 170 12.35 -6.86 -17.00
C ALA A 170 13.72 -6.80 -16.30
N ILE A 171 13.98 -7.70 -15.33
CA ILE A 171 15.28 -7.74 -14.63
C ILE A 171 16.34 -8.40 -15.51
N PRO A 172 17.48 -7.71 -15.75
CA PRO A 172 18.59 -8.31 -16.51
C PRO A 172 19.12 -9.59 -15.86
N ASN A 173 19.52 -10.57 -16.70
CA ASN A 173 19.96 -11.91 -16.27
C ASN A 173 21.03 -11.88 -15.18
N LYS A 174 21.97 -10.92 -15.23
CA LYS A 174 23.02 -10.77 -14.22
C LYS A 174 22.52 -10.47 -12.80
N TYR A 175 21.26 -10.06 -12.64
CA TYR A 175 20.62 -9.77 -11.34
C TYR A 175 19.53 -10.76 -10.96
N GLN A 176 19.20 -11.73 -11.82
CA GLN A 176 18.12 -12.72 -11.54
C GLN A 176 18.43 -13.60 -10.33
N TRP A 177 19.70 -13.76 -9.94
CA TRP A 177 20.09 -14.49 -8.75
C TRP A 177 19.48 -13.91 -7.44
N VAL A 178 19.14 -12.60 -7.42
CA VAL A 178 18.44 -11.98 -6.28
C VAL A 178 17.02 -12.52 -6.15
N LEU A 179 16.36 -12.78 -7.28
CA LEU A 179 15.02 -13.36 -7.30
C LEU A 179 15.04 -14.83 -6.84
N SER A 180 16.10 -15.57 -7.16
CA SER A 180 16.26 -16.97 -6.74
C SER A 180 16.45 -17.09 -5.22
N LEU A 181 17.19 -16.18 -4.61
CA LEU A 181 17.30 -16.10 -3.15
C LEU A 181 15.94 -15.83 -2.46
N ALA A 182 14.99 -15.31 -3.19
CA ALA A 182 13.65 -14.99 -2.74
C ALA A 182 12.64 -16.15 -2.87
N GLY A 183 13.06 -17.32 -3.33
CA GLY A 183 12.18 -18.47 -3.58
C GLY A 183 11.28 -18.32 -4.81
N MET A 184 11.56 -17.34 -5.70
CA MET A 184 10.80 -17.07 -6.92
C MET A 184 11.25 -17.91 -8.12
N GLU A 185 12.13 -18.87 -7.95
CA GLU A 185 12.70 -19.72 -9.04
C GLU A 185 11.65 -20.49 -9.85
N GLY A 186 10.48 -20.75 -9.28
CA GLY A 186 9.41 -21.48 -9.96
C GLY A 186 8.47 -20.62 -10.83
N SER A 187 8.49 -19.29 -10.68
CA SER A 187 7.51 -18.42 -11.34
C SER A 187 7.96 -17.93 -12.73
N VAL A 188 9.27 -17.97 -13.01
CA VAL A 188 9.85 -17.50 -14.30
C VAL A 188 9.73 -18.54 -15.39
N ALA A 189 9.62 -19.84 -15.06
CA ALA A 189 9.62 -20.95 -16.02
C ALA A 189 8.22 -21.38 -16.50
N SER A 190 7.13 -20.80 -15.98
CA SER A 190 5.74 -21.22 -16.25
C SER A 190 4.87 -20.16 -16.95
N GLY A 191 5.49 -19.12 -17.51
CA GLY A 191 4.80 -18.06 -18.29
C GLY A 191 4.94 -18.21 -19.78
#